data_82e58922c44089ee21f6f6cf01935afa
#
_entry.id   82e58922c44089ee21f6f6cf01935afa
#
_cell.length_a   1.000
_cell.length_b   1.000
_cell.length_c   1.000
_cell.angle_alpha   90.00
_cell.angle_beta   90.00
_cell.angle_gamma   90.00
#
_symmetry.space_group_name_H-M   'P 1'
#
loop_
_entity.id
_entity.type
_entity.pdbx_description
1 polymer ?
#
loop_
_entity_poly.entity_id
_entity_poly.type
_entity_poly.pdbx_seq_one_letter_code
_entity_poly.pdbx_strand_id
1 'polypeptide(L)'
;MNVKEGKQMKYSYSYYNEEDFDNYVKQFDNYTLLQSREWAAVKSPIWKNKKVLFYEDEKVVGTALILIREIALHKNFVYIPYGPLFDYSNKELFNFVTRSLKEIAKDNKAIFVKVVPPVFDDNSISVDFKNNGWVENVAEKSFDSIQPKLNAVIKDFKMSKRMKQERRTTENKNVRSVYSIDNGASFEILLHDFYSLTKLTEKRQGIKLRNKDYFRQLLYRYPNSFITVSYIDKEKQIAKLNEEYNKLNSEKAKQELEKLKHIQVKNIPISGTLTVIYGDTAELLYAGFDDKFKSYNSASYSWSNSIMKAFEINPNLKYVNLGGVENDGHLLNFKKKFHPEIRTSCNEFDLPISPLYYLFKFALKHKNFILKFIKK
;
A
#
# COMPACT_ATOMS: atom_id res chain seq x y z
N MET A 1 27.46 -40.10 37.68
CA MET A 1 26.57 -38.94 37.55
C MET A 1 26.71 -38.42 36.13
N ASN A 2 25.81 -38.85 35.22
CA ASN A 2 25.80 -38.36 33.83
C ASN A 2 24.93 -37.11 33.79
N VAL A 3 25.58 -35.94 33.78
CA VAL A 3 24.96 -34.69 33.42
C VAL A 3 24.68 -34.76 31.94
N LYS A 4 23.40 -34.95 31.53
CA LYS A 4 22.95 -34.72 30.17
C LYS A 4 23.07 -33.21 29.96
N GLU A 5 24.14 -32.77 29.27
CA GLU A 5 24.21 -31.43 28.72
C GLU A 5 22.96 -31.23 27.84
N GLY A 6 22.05 -30.39 28.30
CA GLY A 6 20.91 -29.97 27.51
C GLY A 6 21.41 -29.25 26.27
N LYS A 7 21.17 -29.80 25.08
CA LYS A 7 21.51 -29.19 23.82
C LYS A 7 20.81 -27.82 23.78
N GLN A 8 21.60 -26.75 23.97
CA GLN A 8 21.12 -25.38 23.90
C GLN A 8 20.44 -25.21 22.54
N MET A 9 19.18 -24.78 22.51
CA MET A 9 18.47 -24.64 21.24
C MET A 9 19.11 -23.48 20.46
N LYS A 10 19.68 -23.76 19.30
CA LYS A 10 20.31 -22.81 18.40
C LYS A 10 19.38 -21.65 18.03
N TYR A 11 18.09 -21.92 17.88
CA TYR A 11 17.08 -20.94 17.48
C TYR A 11 16.01 -20.77 18.57
N SER A 12 15.61 -19.51 18.79
CA SER A 12 14.51 -19.15 19.69
C SER A 12 13.69 -17.99 19.11
N TYR A 13 12.52 -17.69 19.68
CA TYR A 13 11.77 -16.48 19.36
C TYR A 13 11.20 -15.84 20.61
N SER A 14 10.97 -14.53 20.55
CA SER A 14 10.27 -13.80 21.60
C SER A 14 9.30 -12.77 21.01
N TYR A 15 8.26 -12.43 21.78
CA TYR A 15 7.45 -11.25 21.51
C TYR A 15 8.23 -10.00 21.91
N TYR A 16 8.17 -8.99 21.04
CA TYR A 16 8.92 -7.76 21.22
C TYR A 16 7.99 -6.54 21.09
N ASN A 17 7.82 -5.79 22.17
CA ASN A 17 6.88 -4.68 22.22
C ASN A 17 7.55 -3.31 22.35
N GLU A 18 8.86 -3.26 22.39
CA GLU A 18 9.62 -2.02 22.55
C GLU A 18 9.53 -1.12 21.30
N GLU A 19 9.86 0.15 21.50
CA GLU A 19 9.72 1.17 20.48
C GLU A 19 10.68 1.01 19.30
N ASP A 20 11.82 0.38 19.53
CA ASP A 20 12.88 0.18 18.57
C ASP A 20 12.73 -1.06 17.66
N PHE A 21 11.55 -1.74 17.68
CA PHE A 21 11.26 -2.89 16.81
C PHE A 21 11.63 -2.61 15.34
N ASP A 22 11.38 -1.40 14.86
CA ASP A 22 11.64 -1.02 13.47
C ASP A 22 13.15 -0.95 13.15
N ASN A 23 14.03 -0.85 14.15
CA ASN A 23 15.48 -0.95 13.96
C ASN A 23 15.88 -2.37 13.52
N TYR A 24 15.21 -3.40 14.06
CA TYR A 24 15.41 -4.79 13.61
C TYR A 24 14.79 -5.03 12.23
N VAL A 25 13.60 -4.50 11.97
CA VAL A 25 12.95 -4.61 10.66
C VAL A 25 13.83 -4.04 9.55
N LYS A 26 14.43 -2.88 9.77
CA LYS A 26 15.27 -2.17 8.78
C LYS A 26 16.65 -2.80 8.54
N GLN A 27 17.02 -3.84 9.28
CA GLN A 27 18.24 -4.61 9.01
C GLN A 27 18.12 -5.51 7.78
N PHE A 28 16.91 -5.75 7.29
CA PHE A 28 16.64 -6.58 6.12
C PHE A 28 16.43 -5.71 4.88
N ASP A 29 17.10 -6.02 3.77
CA ASP A 29 17.06 -5.20 2.55
C ASP A 29 15.66 -5.10 1.90
N ASN A 30 14.83 -6.10 2.14
CA ASN A 30 13.49 -6.25 1.57
C ASN A 30 12.36 -5.87 2.54
N TYR A 31 12.67 -5.08 3.56
CA TYR A 31 11.65 -4.58 4.47
C TYR A 31 10.63 -3.67 3.78
N THR A 32 9.44 -3.63 4.31
CA THR A 32 8.38 -2.72 3.86
C THR A 32 7.69 -2.07 5.06
N LEU A 33 6.98 -0.98 4.82
CA LEU A 33 6.15 -0.34 5.85
C LEU A 33 5.12 -1.31 6.46
N LEU A 34 4.73 -2.39 5.74
CA LEU A 34 3.75 -3.36 6.20
C LEU A 34 4.26 -4.26 7.34
N GLN A 35 5.58 -4.26 7.58
CA GLN A 35 6.22 -4.95 8.71
C GLN A 35 6.57 -4.00 9.87
N SER A 36 6.25 -2.70 9.76
CA SER A 36 6.58 -1.71 10.78
C SER A 36 5.65 -1.74 12.00
N ARG A 37 6.16 -1.25 13.13
CA ARG A 37 5.38 -0.97 14.34
C ARG A 37 4.21 -0.02 14.04
N GLU A 38 4.46 1.00 13.23
CA GLU A 38 3.45 2.00 12.89
C GLU A 38 2.31 1.40 12.07
N TRP A 39 2.60 0.43 11.19
CA TRP A 39 1.56 -0.32 10.50
C TRP A 39 0.68 -1.14 11.44
N ALA A 40 1.30 -1.77 12.44
CA ALA A 40 0.57 -2.48 13.49
C ALA A 40 -0.45 -1.53 14.19
N ALA A 41 0.00 -0.32 14.54
CA ALA A 41 -0.85 0.68 15.18
C ALA A 41 -1.99 1.17 14.27
N VAL A 42 -1.72 1.41 12.98
CA VAL A 42 -2.75 1.78 11.98
C VAL A 42 -3.80 0.67 11.81
N LYS A 43 -3.40 -0.59 11.95
CA LYS A 43 -4.30 -1.76 11.84
C LYS A 43 -5.03 -2.10 13.13
N SER A 44 -4.55 -1.66 14.27
CA SER A 44 -5.02 -2.01 15.62
C SER A 44 -6.53 -1.93 15.85
N PRO A 45 -7.29 -1.00 15.26
CA PRO A 45 -8.74 -0.96 15.44
C PRO A 45 -9.49 -2.21 14.95
N ILE A 46 -8.90 -2.96 14.00
CA ILE A 46 -9.54 -4.12 13.35
C ILE A 46 -8.73 -5.40 13.58
N TRP A 47 -7.41 -5.29 13.72
CA TRP A 47 -6.48 -6.39 13.83
C TRP A 47 -5.75 -6.35 15.16
N LYS A 48 -5.77 -7.45 15.89
CA LYS A 48 -4.78 -7.68 16.94
C LYS A 48 -3.42 -7.89 16.27
N ASN A 49 -2.34 -7.55 16.96
CA ASN A 49 -1.02 -7.73 16.40
C ASN A 49 -0.03 -8.27 17.44
N LYS A 50 1.03 -8.89 16.95
CA LYS A 50 2.20 -9.30 17.70
C LYS A 50 3.44 -9.00 16.86
N LYS A 51 4.46 -8.49 17.50
CA LYS A 51 5.79 -8.30 16.93
C LYS A 51 6.69 -9.40 17.47
N VAL A 52 7.39 -10.09 16.59
CA VAL A 52 8.21 -11.25 16.91
C VAL A 52 9.62 -11.03 16.41
N LEU A 53 10.61 -11.33 17.25
CA LEU A 53 12.02 -11.45 16.86
C LEU A 53 12.38 -12.94 16.92
N PHE A 54 13.12 -13.39 15.91
CA PHE A 54 13.72 -14.72 15.83
C PHE A 54 15.21 -14.59 16.07
N TYR A 55 15.77 -15.49 16.88
CA TYR A 55 17.15 -15.46 17.30
C TYR A 55 17.88 -16.73 16.89
N GLU A 56 19.16 -16.58 16.56
CA GLU A 56 20.17 -17.63 16.58
C GLU A 56 21.10 -17.29 17.74
N ASP A 57 21.06 -18.11 18.79
CA ASP A 57 21.65 -17.77 20.10
C ASP A 57 21.09 -16.42 20.61
N GLU A 58 21.92 -15.38 20.71
CA GLU A 58 21.51 -14.03 21.14
C GLU A 58 21.32 -13.05 19.97
N LYS A 59 21.67 -13.46 18.76
CA LYS A 59 21.59 -12.59 17.57
C LYS A 59 20.21 -12.65 16.93
N VAL A 60 19.62 -11.48 16.66
CA VAL A 60 18.39 -11.40 15.87
C VAL A 60 18.69 -11.78 14.41
N VAL A 61 18.03 -12.82 13.91
CA VAL A 61 18.17 -13.36 12.55
C VAL A 61 16.86 -13.30 11.75
N GLY A 62 15.77 -12.80 12.36
CA GLY A 62 14.52 -12.60 11.67
C GLY A 62 13.53 -11.78 12.48
N THR A 63 12.54 -11.21 11.78
CA THR A 63 11.44 -10.44 12.39
C THR A 63 10.11 -10.76 11.73
N ALA A 64 9.00 -10.59 12.46
CA ALA A 64 7.67 -10.64 11.89
C ALA A 64 6.70 -9.70 12.60
N LEU A 65 6.00 -8.87 11.83
CA LEU A 65 4.74 -8.28 12.27
C LEU A 65 3.60 -9.24 11.93
N ILE A 66 2.98 -9.77 12.95
CA ILE A 66 1.87 -10.73 12.88
C ILE A 66 0.57 -9.99 13.12
N LEU A 67 -0.31 -9.99 12.13
CA LEU A 67 -1.66 -9.46 12.25
C LEU A 67 -2.64 -10.62 12.46
N ILE A 68 -3.57 -10.48 13.41
CA ILE A 68 -4.51 -11.52 13.80
C ILE A 68 -5.92 -10.97 13.66
N ARG A 69 -6.76 -11.68 12.93
CA ARG A 69 -8.16 -11.27 12.71
C ARG A 69 -9.12 -12.43 12.94
N GLU A 70 -10.20 -12.14 13.66
CA GLU A 70 -11.32 -13.07 13.79
C GLU A 70 -12.09 -13.20 12.48
N ILE A 71 -12.46 -14.43 12.12
CA ILE A 71 -13.22 -14.74 10.90
C ILE A 71 -14.63 -15.23 11.20
N ALA A 72 -14.78 -16.30 11.95
CA ALA A 72 -16.08 -16.85 12.36
C ALA A 72 -15.89 -17.81 13.54
N LEU A 73 -16.96 -18.04 14.35
CA LEU A 73 -16.97 -19.00 15.44
C LEU A 73 -15.79 -18.82 16.41
N HIS A 74 -15.42 -17.58 16.70
CA HIS A 74 -14.25 -17.23 17.54
C HIS A 74 -12.93 -17.85 17.08
N LYS A 75 -12.83 -18.15 15.78
CA LYS A 75 -11.59 -18.57 15.14
C LYS A 75 -10.93 -17.40 14.45
N ASN A 76 -9.61 -17.41 14.46
CA ASN A 76 -8.78 -16.39 13.85
C ASN A 76 -8.06 -16.91 12.61
N PHE A 77 -7.50 -15.99 11.83
CA PHE A 77 -6.38 -16.28 10.98
C PHE A 77 -5.25 -15.29 11.26
N VAL A 78 -4.04 -15.76 11.01
CA VAL A 78 -2.81 -14.98 11.11
C VAL A 78 -2.42 -14.50 9.72
N TYR A 79 -2.03 -13.24 9.61
CA TYR A 79 -1.55 -12.66 8.36
C TYR A 79 -0.23 -11.93 8.58
N ILE A 80 0.77 -12.19 7.73
CA ILE A 80 2.08 -11.58 7.76
C ILE A 80 2.35 -10.95 6.39
N PRO A 81 2.05 -9.64 6.22
CA PRO A 81 2.19 -8.95 4.94
C PRO A 81 3.66 -8.64 4.64
N TYR A 82 4.15 -9.06 3.48
CA TYR A 82 5.54 -8.93 3.08
C TYR A 82 6.52 -9.29 4.21
N GLY A 83 6.29 -10.50 4.75
CA GLY A 83 7.04 -11.10 5.83
C GLY A 83 6.73 -12.59 5.99
N PRO A 84 7.35 -13.27 6.98
CA PRO A 84 8.38 -12.74 7.90
C PRO A 84 9.66 -12.31 7.19
N LEU A 85 10.48 -11.47 7.85
CA LEU A 85 11.77 -11.04 7.34
C LEU A 85 12.87 -11.93 7.94
N PHE A 86 13.55 -12.70 7.11
CA PHE A 86 14.72 -13.53 7.47
C PHE A 86 15.42 -14.00 6.20
N ASP A 87 16.55 -14.67 6.33
CA ASP A 87 17.24 -15.29 5.19
C ASP A 87 16.53 -16.59 4.75
N TYR A 88 15.76 -16.52 3.68
CA TYR A 88 15.02 -17.65 3.11
C TYR A 88 15.91 -18.77 2.54
N SER A 89 17.20 -18.52 2.32
CA SER A 89 18.17 -19.53 1.88
C SER A 89 18.60 -20.46 3.02
N ASN A 90 18.49 -19.99 4.28
CA ASN A 90 18.82 -20.78 5.48
C ASN A 90 17.66 -21.73 5.81
N LYS A 91 17.80 -23.01 5.41
CA LYS A 91 16.76 -24.03 5.58
C LYS A 91 16.45 -24.39 7.03
N GLU A 92 17.45 -24.35 7.90
CA GLU A 92 17.23 -24.62 9.34
C GLU A 92 16.42 -23.52 9.98
N LEU A 93 16.75 -22.26 9.69
CA LEU A 93 16.00 -21.09 10.15
C LEU A 93 14.59 -21.09 9.56
N PHE A 94 14.42 -21.41 8.26
CA PHE A 94 13.11 -21.53 7.62
C PHE A 94 12.21 -22.55 8.34
N ASN A 95 12.76 -23.74 8.65
CA ASN A 95 12.04 -24.78 9.37
C ASN A 95 11.67 -24.34 10.80
N PHE A 96 12.58 -23.63 11.47
CA PHE A 96 12.35 -23.08 12.81
C PHE A 96 11.23 -22.01 12.76
N VAL A 97 11.33 -21.02 11.87
CA VAL A 97 10.31 -19.96 11.70
C VAL A 97 8.94 -20.58 11.39
N THR A 98 8.87 -21.58 10.51
CA THR A 98 7.61 -22.28 10.20
C THR A 98 6.99 -22.95 11.44
N ARG A 99 7.81 -23.62 12.28
CA ARG A 99 7.32 -24.24 13.54
C ARG A 99 6.83 -23.19 14.52
N SER A 100 7.60 -22.12 14.72
CA SER A 100 7.24 -21.02 15.61
C SER A 100 5.91 -20.36 15.18
N LEU A 101 5.71 -20.14 13.88
CA LEU A 101 4.46 -19.61 13.37
C LEU A 101 3.27 -20.56 13.57
N LYS A 102 3.48 -21.89 13.51
CA LYS A 102 2.45 -22.88 13.88
C LYS A 102 2.06 -22.79 15.34
N GLU A 103 3.02 -22.65 16.25
CA GLU A 103 2.78 -22.47 17.69
C GLU A 103 2.02 -21.18 17.96
N ILE A 104 2.54 -20.05 17.46
CA ILE A 104 1.89 -18.74 17.60
C ILE A 104 0.45 -18.76 17.09
N ALA A 105 0.19 -19.42 15.97
CA ALA A 105 -1.13 -19.51 15.38
C ALA A 105 -2.07 -20.35 16.25
N LYS A 106 -1.62 -21.47 16.82
CA LYS A 106 -2.40 -22.32 17.74
C LYS A 106 -2.79 -21.55 19.00
N ASP A 107 -1.84 -20.85 19.62
CA ASP A 107 -2.06 -20.04 20.82
C ASP A 107 -3.10 -18.92 20.59
N ASN A 108 -3.18 -18.44 19.35
CA ASN A 108 -4.14 -17.43 18.95
C ASN A 108 -5.42 -18.01 18.31
N LYS A 109 -5.70 -19.32 18.45
CA LYS A 109 -6.89 -20.01 17.91
C LYS A 109 -7.08 -19.81 16.41
N ALA A 110 -5.96 -19.63 15.65
CA ALA A 110 -6.00 -19.45 14.23
C ALA A 110 -6.15 -20.78 13.51
N ILE A 111 -6.90 -20.78 12.41
CA ILE A 111 -7.09 -21.96 11.56
C ILE A 111 -6.03 -22.08 10.47
N PHE A 112 -5.35 -20.98 10.14
CA PHE A 112 -4.20 -20.95 9.23
C PHE A 112 -3.36 -19.67 9.44
N VAL A 113 -2.12 -19.72 8.93
CA VAL A 113 -1.25 -18.56 8.76
C VAL A 113 -1.17 -18.25 7.27
N LYS A 114 -1.39 -17.01 6.87
CA LYS A 114 -1.14 -16.52 5.52
C LYS A 114 0.10 -15.63 5.52
N VAL A 115 1.03 -15.88 4.60
CA VAL A 115 2.18 -15.03 4.37
C VAL A 115 2.25 -14.55 2.93
N VAL A 116 2.77 -13.37 2.73
CA VAL A 116 3.29 -12.87 1.45
C VAL A 116 4.77 -12.62 1.69
N PRO A 117 5.67 -13.53 1.28
CA PRO A 117 7.10 -13.32 1.48
C PRO A 117 7.58 -12.07 0.76
N PRO A 118 8.57 -11.32 1.31
CA PRO A 118 9.09 -10.12 0.68
C PRO A 118 10.15 -10.46 -0.39
N VAL A 119 9.82 -11.39 -1.27
CA VAL A 119 10.66 -11.85 -2.38
C VAL A 119 10.01 -11.40 -3.68
N PHE A 120 10.81 -10.77 -4.54
CA PHE A 120 10.35 -10.18 -5.79
C PHE A 120 11.12 -10.79 -6.96
N ASP A 121 10.41 -10.97 -8.08
CA ASP A 121 10.95 -11.48 -9.35
C ASP A 121 11.59 -12.87 -9.26
N ASP A 122 11.33 -13.59 -8.15
CA ASP A 122 11.80 -14.94 -7.87
C ASP A 122 10.72 -15.77 -7.18
N ASN A 123 10.48 -16.99 -7.68
CA ASN A 123 9.56 -17.97 -7.09
C ASN A 123 10.29 -19.25 -6.63
N SER A 124 11.62 -19.27 -6.60
CA SER A 124 12.41 -20.44 -6.20
C SER A 124 12.07 -20.94 -4.78
N ILE A 125 11.70 -20.01 -3.90
CA ILE A 125 11.30 -20.31 -2.51
C ILE A 125 10.03 -21.16 -2.41
N SER A 126 9.21 -21.29 -3.48
CA SER A 126 7.95 -22.06 -3.46
C SER A 126 8.18 -23.52 -3.09
N VAL A 127 9.30 -24.11 -3.48
CA VAL A 127 9.65 -25.50 -3.16
C VAL A 127 9.84 -25.67 -1.66
N ASP A 128 10.53 -24.73 -1.01
CA ASP A 128 10.80 -24.76 0.43
C ASP A 128 9.52 -24.58 1.25
N PHE A 129 8.65 -23.69 0.82
CA PHE A 129 7.32 -23.54 1.44
C PHE A 129 6.52 -24.84 1.36
N LYS A 130 6.42 -25.47 0.17
CA LYS A 130 5.68 -26.73 -0.02
C LYS A 130 6.25 -27.87 0.84
N ASN A 131 7.57 -28.02 0.88
CA ASN A 131 8.26 -29.03 1.68
C ASN A 131 8.02 -28.87 3.18
N ASN A 132 7.69 -27.63 3.63
CA ASN A 132 7.36 -27.32 5.01
C ASN A 132 5.84 -27.30 5.31
N GLY A 133 5.02 -27.83 4.41
CA GLY A 133 3.58 -27.98 4.60
C GLY A 133 2.75 -26.74 4.34
N TRP A 134 3.30 -25.75 3.64
CA TRP A 134 2.56 -24.60 3.17
C TRP A 134 1.84 -24.91 1.86
N VAL A 135 0.66 -24.32 1.70
CA VAL A 135 -0.15 -24.37 0.49
C VAL A 135 0.06 -23.11 -0.31
N GLU A 136 0.57 -23.23 -1.51
CA GLU A 136 0.77 -22.10 -2.42
C GLU A 136 -0.56 -21.64 -3.01
N ASN A 137 -0.80 -20.33 -3.00
CA ASN A 137 -1.94 -19.70 -3.66
C ASN A 137 -1.44 -18.94 -4.89
N VAL A 138 -1.66 -19.51 -6.06
CA VAL A 138 -1.31 -18.88 -7.34
C VAL A 138 -2.49 -18.01 -7.77
N ALA A 139 -2.27 -16.70 -7.89
CA ALA A 139 -3.28 -15.76 -8.36
C ALA A 139 -3.32 -15.73 -9.89
N GLU A 140 -4.51 -15.78 -10.48
CA GLU A 140 -4.70 -15.62 -11.93
C GLU A 140 -4.51 -14.17 -12.34
N LYS A 141 -5.02 -13.23 -11.53
CA LYS A 141 -4.86 -11.78 -11.71
C LYS A 141 -4.08 -11.18 -10.57
N SER A 142 -3.42 -10.06 -10.84
CA SER A 142 -2.59 -9.37 -9.83
C SER A 142 -3.38 -9.01 -8.57
N PHE A 143 -4.64 -8.60 -8.69
CA PHE A 143 -5.50 -8.22 -7.57
C PHE A 143 -6.34 -9.35 -6.96
N ASP A 144 -6.16 -10.60 -7.42
CA ASP A 144 -6.78 -11.76 -6.77
C ASP A 144 -6.03 -12.17 -5.49
N SER A 145 -4.80 -11.69 -5.34
CA SER A 145 -3.98 -11.82 -4.11
C SER A 145 -4.34 -10.74 -3.08
N ILE A 146 -4.02 -10.99 -1.81
CA ILE A 146 -4.23 -10.02 -0.73
C ILE A 146 -3.30 -8.79 -0.88
N GLN A 147 -2.10 -8.99 -1.44
CA GLN A 147 -1.20 -7.96 -1.94
C GLN A 147 -1.11 -8.08 -3.46
N PRO A 148 -1.06 -6.96 -4.21
CA PRO A 148 -0.93 -7.03 -5.66
C PRO A 148 0.30 -7.83 -6.08
N LYS A 149 0.13 -8.77 -7.03
CA LYS A 149 1.24 -9.56 -7.54
C LYS A 149 2.21 -8.72 -8.37
N LEU A 150 1.69 -7.78 -9.15
CA LEU A 150 2.48 -6.87 -9.97
C LEU A 150 2.46 -5.46 -9.36
N ASN A 151 3.62 -4.90 -9.11
CA ASN A 151 3.78 -3.57 -8.55
C ASN A 151 4.62 -2.68 -9.49
N ALA A 152 4.19 -1.45 -9.69
CA ALA A 152 4.90 -0.47 -10.48
C ALA A 152 5.82 0.36 -9.58
N VAL A 153 7.14 0.29 -9.76
CA VAL A 153 8.12 0.97 -8.91
C VAL A 153 9.01 1.92 -9.71
N ILE A 154 9.36 3.06 -9.13
CA ILE A 154 10.24 4.07 -9.71
C ILE A 154 11.51 4.14 -8.86
N LYS A 155 12.66 3.79 -9.43
CA LYS A 155 13.98 3.89 -8.76
C LYS A 155 14.65 5.24 -8.99
N ASP A 156 14.52 5.78 -10.19
CA ASP A 156 15.05 7.10 -10.60
C ASP A 156 13.97 7.80 -11.43
N PHE A 157 13.56 8.99 -11.01
CA PHE A 157 12.49 9.69 -11.70
C PHE A 157 13.01 10.86 -12.53
N LYS A 158 12.93 10.68 -13.83
CA LYS A 158 13.22 11.73 -14.83
C LYS A 158 11.99 11.97 -15.69
N MET A 159 11.46 13.20 -15.63
CA MET A 159 10.35 13.57 -16.50
C MET A 159 10.76 13.53 -17.98
N SER A 160 10.02 12.76 -18.80
CA SER A 160 10.14 12.75 -20.25
C SER A 160 9.77 14.13 -20.84
N LYS A 161 10.15 14.38 -22.10
CA LYS A 161 9.75 15.60 -22.82
C LYS A 161 8.23 15.79 -22.84
N ARG A 162 7.48 14.70 -23.05
CA ARG A 162 6.02 14.69 -23.05
C ARG A 162 5.46 15.08 -21.67
N MET A 163 5.96 14.51 -20.59
CA MET A 163 5.53 14.85 -19.22
C MET A 163 5.80 16.32 -18.89
N LYS A 164 6.96 16.85 -19.29
CA LYS A 164 7.27 18.29 -19.13
C LYS A 164 6.26 19.17 -19.87
N GLN A 165 5.87 18.78 -21.08
CA GLN A 165 4.86 19.49 -21.86
C GLN A 165 3.45 19.40 -21.23
N GLU A 166 3.04 18.19 -20.80
CA GLU A 166 1.76 17.99 -20.09
C GLU A 166 1.72 18.83 -18.81
N ARG A 167 2.82 18.87 -18.05
CA ARG A 167 2.97 19.70 -16.85
C ARG A 167 2.77 21.19 -17.16
N ARG A 168 3.49 21.74 -18.14
CA ARG A 168 3.34 23.14 -18.57
C ARG A 168 1.89 23.47 -18.99
N THR A 169 1.26 22.55 -19.75
CA THR A 169 -0.13 22.71 -20.16
C THR A 169 -1.08 22.76 -18.97
N THR A 170 -0.83 21.94 -17.93
CA THR A 170 -1.61 21.92 -16.69
C THR A 170 -1.41 23.21 -15.88
N GLU A 171 -0.16 23.64 -15.70
CA GLU A 171 0.19 24.88 -15.00
C GLU A 171 -0.37 26.11 -15.72
N ASN A 172 -0.35 26.13 -17.05
CA ASN A 172 -0.97 27.19 -17.87
C ASN A 172 -2.52 27.25 -17.70
N LYS A 173 -3.16 26.23 -17.16
CA LYS A 173 -4.57 26.23 -16.77
C LYS A 173 -4.76 26.62 -15.29
N ASN A 174 -3.79 27.35 -14.74
CA ASN A 174 -3.79 27.82 -13.36
C ASN A 174 -3.97 26.69 -12.32
N VAL A 175 -3.40 25.51 -12.61
CA VAL A 175 -3.33 24.38 -11.68
C VAL A 175 -2.00 24.43 -10.92
N ARG A 176 -2.08 24.23 -9.62
CA ARG A 176 -0.89 24.10 -8.75
C ARG A 176 -1.09 22.97 -7.75
N SER A 177 0.00 22.31 -7.35
CA SER A 177 -0.01 21.33 -6.25
C SER A 177 0.42 21.98 -4.94
N VAL A 178 -0.25 21.56 -3.87
CA VAL A 178 0.07 21.94 -2.48
C VAL A 178 0.36 20.65 -1.72
N TYR A 179 1.33 20.70 -0.82
CA TYR A 179 1.76 19.58 0.00
C TYR A 179 1.53 19.88 1.47
N SER A 180 1.22 18.85 2.26
CA SER A 180 1.24 18.92 3.72
C SER A 180 2.16 17.83 4.23
N ILE A 181 3.32 18.22 4.78
CA ILE A 181 4.32 17.34 5.37
C ILE A 181 4.21 17.38 6.89
N ASP A 182 3.79 18.53 7.41
CA ASP A 182 3.56 18.77 8.83
C ASP A 182 2.06 18.72 9.17
N ASN A 183 1.77 18.62 10.45
CA ASN A 183 0.42 18.58 11.00
C ASN A 183 -0.12 20.00 11.32
N GLY A 184 0.34 21.02 10.60
CA GLY A 184 -0.06 22.41 10.79
C GLY A 184 -1.52 22.69 10.38
N ALA A 185 -1.95 23.95 10.53
CA ALA A 185 -3.34 24.37 10.25
C ALA A 185 -3.83 24.02 8.84
N SER A 186 -2.95 24.01 7.84
CA SER A 186 -3.26 23.64 6.46
C SER A 186 -3.48 22.12 6.26
N PHE A 187 -2.98 21.28 7.16
CA PHE A 187 -3.06 19.84 7.08
C PHE A 187 -4.51 19.33 7.03
N GLU A 188 -5.36 19.80 7.94
CA GLU A 188 -6.76 19.34 7.99
C GLU A 188 -7.56 19.76 6.74
N ILE A 189 -7.24 20.90 6.14
CA ILE A 189 -7.85 21.35 4.89
C ILE A 189 -7.43 20.39 3.76
N LEU A 190 -6.14 20.16 3.61
CA LEU A 190 -5.62 19.24 2.59
C LEU A 190 -6.13 17.80 2.76
N LEU A 191 -6.20 17.32 3.99
CA LEU A 191 -6.75 16.01 4.31
C LEU A 191 -8.25 15.93 3.98
N HIS A 192 -9.03 16.99 4.23
CA HIS A 192 -10.44 17.06 3.87
C HIS A 192 -10.64 17.00 2.34
N ASP A 193 -9.88 17.82 1.62
CA ASP A 193 -9.96 17.93 0.16
C ASP A 193 -9.52 16.61 -0.51
N PHE A 194 -8.41 16.04 -0.03
CA PHE A 194 -7.96 14.71 -0.48
C PHE A 194 -9.00 13.63 -0.22
N TYR A 195 -9.59 13.60 0.98
CA TYR A 195 -10.63 12.64 1.32
C TYR A 195 -11.85 12.78 0.41
N SER A 196 -12.27 14.02 0.10
CA SER A 196 -13.37 14.29 -0.83
C SER A 196 -13.08 13.73 -2.23
N LEU A 197 -11.86 13.88 -2.73
CA LEU A 197 -11.41 13.30 -4.01
C LEU A 197 -11.39 11.76 -3.98
N THR A 198 -11.03 11.15 -2.85
CA THR A 198 -11.09 9.69 -2.71
C THR A 198 -12.53 9.17 -2.74
N LYS A 199 -13.49 9.93 -2.21
CA LYS A 199 -14.93 9.61 -2.30
C LYS A 199 -15.46 9.63 -3.74
N LEU A 200 -14.99 10.53 -4.57
CA LEU A 200 -15.32 10.52 -6.00
C LEU A 200 -14.77 9.25 -6.68
N THR A 201 -13.58 8.83 -6.31
CA THR A 201 -12.98 7.58 -6.82
C THR A 201 -13.76 6.35 -6.34
N GLU A 202 -14.16 6.29 -5.06
CA GLU A 202 -15.03 5.21 -4.53
C GLU A 202 -16.30 5.07 -5.36
N LYS A 203 -17.00 6.20 -5.57
CA LYS A 203 -18.26 6.23 -6.33
C LYS A 203 -18.06 5.74 -7.77
N ARG A 204 -17.02 6.21 -8.44
CA ARG A 204 -16.72 5.86 -9.84
C ARG A 204 -16.35 4.39 -10.01
N GLN A 205 -15.58 3.83 -9.09
CA GLN A 205 -15.07 2.46 -9.19
C GLN A 205 -15.93 1.42 -8.47
N GLY A 206 -16.96 1.83 -7.75
CA GLY A 206 -17.82 0.92 -6.97
C GLY A 206 -17.08 0.21 -5.82
N ILE A 207 -16.02 0.82 -5.29
CA ILE A 207 -15.21 0.28 -4.20
C ILE A 207 -15.38 1.11 -2.93
N LYS A 208 -14.97 0.55 -1.79
CA LYS A 208 -14.90 1.28 -0.52
C LYS A 208 -13.44 1.45 -0.11
N LEU A 209 -12.98 2.69 -0.04
CA LEU A 209 -11.67 3.06 0.48
C LEU A 209 -11.72 3.28 2.00
N ARG A 210 -10.64 3.78 2.56
CA ARG A 210 -10.53 4.05 4.00
C ARG A 210 -11.22 5.37 4.39
N ASN A 211 -11.55 5.51 5.66
CA ASN A 211 -12.11 6.76 6.19
C ASN A 211 -11.00 7.83 6.39
N LYS A 212 -11.42 9.06 6.66
CA LYS A 212 -10.53 10.21 6.84
C LYS A 212 -9.54 9.99 8.00
N ASP A 213 -10.00 9.37 9.11
CA ASP A 213 -9.16 9.14 10.28
C ASP A 213 -8.06 8.11 10.01
N TYR A 214 -8.31 7.11 9.18
CA TYR A 214 -7.28 6.17 8.74
C TYR A 214 -6.16 6.90 7.99
N PHE A 215 -6.49 7.83 7.09
CA PHE A 215 -5.50 8.63 6.37
C PHE A 215 -4.72 9.55 7.33
N ARG A 216 -5.43 10.17 8.29
CA ARG A 216 -4.78 10.98 9.33
C ARG A 216 -3.79 10.15 10.15
N GLN A 217 -4.18 8.94 10.59
CA GLN A 217 -3.30 8.05 11.34
C GLN A 217 -2.04 7.64 10.55
N LEU A 218 -2.15 7.37 9.25
CA LEU A 218 -0.99 7.11 8.40
C LEU A 218 -0.01 8.28 8.43
N LEU A 219 -0.50 9.50 8.23
CA LEU A 219 0.34 10.69 8.13
C LEU A 219 1.00 11.08 9.46
N TYR A 220 0.29 10.91 10.59
CA TYR A 220 0.85 11.18 11.91
C TYR A 220 1.90 10.17 12.36
N ARG A 221 1.76 8.90 11.93
CA ARG A 221 2.66 7.83 12.37
C ARG A 221 3.91 7.68 11.54
N TYR A 222 3.88 8.11 10.29
CA TYR A 222 5.03 8.02 9.41
C TYR A 222 5.60 9.41 9.13
N PRO A 223 6.70 9.80 9.81
CA PRO A 223 7.36 11.08 9.56
C PRO A 223 7.70 11.27 8.08
N ASN A 224 7.63 12.50 7.60
CA ASN A 224 7.89 12.87 6.21
C ASN A 224 6.88 12.34 5.19
N SER A 225 5.83 11.64 5.64
CA SER A 225 4.70 11.28 4.77
C SER A 225 3.83 12.51 4.48
N PHE A 226 3.20 12.54 3.32
CA PHE A 226 2.51 13.75 2.88
C PHE A 226 1.31 13.46 1.98
N ILE A 227 0.42 14.44 1.93
CA ILE A 227 -0.63 14.56 0.91
C ILE A 227 -0.16 15.56 -0.14
N THR A 228 -0.42 15.25 -1.39
CA THR A 228 -0.40 16.21 -2.50
C THR A 228 -1.83 16.45 -2.93
N VAL A 229 -2.27 17.69 -3.00
CA VAL A 229 -3.54 18.07 -3.63
C VAL A 229 -3.27 19.11 -4.71
N SER A 230 -3.81 18.88 -5.90
CA SER A 230 -3.74 19.83 -7.01
C SER A 230 -5.05 20.61 -7.11
N TYR A 231 -4.92 21.92 -7.20
CA TYR A 231 -6.03 22.87 -7.22
C TYR A 231 -6.02 23.70 -8.48
N ILE A 232 -7.20 24.02 -9.00
CA ILE A 232 -7.40 25.11 -9.96
C ILE A 232 -7.56 26.40 -9.15
N ASP A 233 -6.78 27.45 -9.46
CA ASP A 233 -7.08 28.81 -9.05
C ASP A 233 -8.23 29.33 -9.93
N LYS A 234 -9.45 29.30 -9.36
CA LYS A 234 -10.68 29.55 -10.11
C LYS A 234 -10.71 30.96 -10.72
N GLU A 235 -10.33 31.97 -9.95
CA GLU A 235 -10.37 33.37 -10.40
C GLU A 235 -9.46 33.60 -11.59
N LYS A 236 -8.20 33.14 -11.49
CA LYS A 236 -7.23 33.22 -12.58
C LYS A 236 -7.66 32.43 -13.81
N GLN A 237 -8.25 31.24 -13.60
CA GLN A 237 -8.67 30.41 -14.69
C GLN A 237 -9.89 31.02 -15.40
N ILE A 238 -10.85 31.59 -14.68
CA ILE A 238 -11.99 32.32 -15.25
C ILE A 238 -11.50 33.53 -16.06
N ALA A 239 -10.59 34.34 -15.52
CA ALA A 239 -10.03 35.48 -16.22
C ALA A 239 -9.40 35.08 -17.56
N LYS A 240 -8.57 34.04 -17.53
CA LYS A 240 -7.94 33.50 -18.75
C LYS A 240 -8.94 32.96 -19.77
N LEU A 241 -9.95 32.23 -19.33
CA LEU A 241 -10.97 31.68 -20.23
C LEU A 241 -11.85 32.76 -20.84
N ASN A 242 -12.16 33.83 -20.10
CA ASN A 242 -12.87 35.02 -20.65
C ASN A 242 -12.05 35.67 -21.75
N GLU A 243 -10.74 35.86 -21.52
CA GLU A 243 -9.84 36.40 -22.54
C GLU A 243 -9.78 35.52 -23.79
N GLU A 244 -9.67 34.20 -23.63
CA GLU A 244 -9.68 33.24 -24.73
C GLU A 244 -11.01 33.27 -25.48
N TYR A 245 -12.15 33.31 -24.78
CA TYR A 245 -13.47 33.41 -25.38
C TYR A 245 -13.66 34.68 -26.18
N ASN A 246 -13.27 35.81 -25.59
CA ASN A 246 -13.40 37.14 -26.26
C ASN A 246 -12.52 37.29 -27.51
N LYS A 247 -11.32 36.64 -27.50
CA LYS A 247 -10.41 36.70 -28.66
C LYS A 247 -10.75 35.72 -29.78
N LEU A 248 -11.19 34.48 -29.42
CA LEU A 248 -11.29 33.36 -30.35
C LEU A 248 -12.71 32.82 -30.51
N ASN A 249 -13.70 33.37 -29.80
CA ASN A 249 -15.07 32.84 -29.72
C ASN A 249 -15.13 31.32 -29.45
N SER A 250 -14.23 30.86 -28.55
CA SER A 250 -14.04 29.44 -28.26
C SER A 250 -15.22 28.84 -27.49
N GLU A 251 -16.02 28.01 -28.11
CA GLU A 251 -17.09 27.26 -27.44
C GLU A 251 -16.57 26.37 -26.28
N LYS A 252 -15.32 25.87 -26.41
CA LYS A 252 -14.68 25.10 -25.36
C LYS A 252 -14.40 25.99 -24.13
N ALA A 253 -13.92 27.21 -24.33
CA ALA A 253 -13.70 28.16 -23.25
C ALA A 253 -15.04 28.53 -22.56
N LYS A 254 -16.09 28.75 -23.32
CA LYS A 254 -17.44 29.04 -22.80
C LYS A 254 -17.97 27.88 -21.93
N GLN A 255 -17.90 26.65 -22.41
CA GLN A 255 -18.34 25.48 -21.64
C GLN A 255 -17.58 25.31 -20.33
N GLU A 256 -16.27 25.56 -20.34
CA GLU A 256 -15.44 25.48 -19.16
C GLU A 256 -15.73 26.63 -18.17
N LEU A 257 -15.98 27.84 -18.66
CA LEU A 257 -16.44 28.97 -17.86
C LEU A 257 -17.74 28.65 -17.10
N GLU A 258 -18.73 28.10 -17.78
CA GLU A 258 -19.99 27.71 -17.15
C GLU A 258 -19.78 26.68 -16.03
N LYS A 259 -18.94 25.70 -16.25
CA LYS A 259 -18.60 24.73 -15.19
C LYS A 259 -17.99 25.40 -13.95
N LEU A 260 -17.05 26.34 -14.15
CA LEU A 260 -16.34 26.99 -13.06
C LEU A 260 -17.20 28.00 -12.30
N LYS A 261 -18.11 28.71 -12.97
CA LYS A 261 -18.98 29.75 -12.35
C LYS A 261 -19.84 29.19 -11.21
N HIS A 262 -20.31 27.97 -11.32
CA HIS A 262 -21.20 27.35 -10.32
C HIS A 262 -20.48 26.79 -9.11
N ILE A 263 -19.13 26.80 -9.08
CA ILE A 263 -18.34 26.29 -7.97
C ILE A 263 -18.09 27.43 -6.96
N GLN A 264 -18.41 27.22 -5.69
CA GLN A 264 -18.34 28.28 -4.68
C GLN A 264 -16.92 28.52 -4.12
N VAL A 265 -16.04 27.52 -4.21
CA VAL A 265 -14.68 27.63 -3.63
C VAL A 265 -13.70 28.34 -4.56
N LYS A 266 -12.74 29.08 -3.98
CA LYS A 266 -11.70 29.80 -4.72
C LYS A 266 -10.66 28.86 -5.32
N ASN A 267 -10.17 27.91 -4.53
CA ASN A 267 -9.24 26.86 -4.95
C ASN A 267 -10.02 25.54 -5.09
N ILE A 268 -10.16 25.04 -6.31
CA ILE A 268 -10.95 23.82 -6.60
C ILE A 268 -10.02 22.61 -6.53
N PRO A 269 -10.18 21.69 -5.56
CA PRO A 269 -9.38 20.47 -5.52
C PRO A 269 -9.80 19.53 -6.65
N ILE A 270 -8.86 19.10 -7.49
CA ILE A 270 -9.16 18.32 -8.70
C ILE A 270 -8.46 16.95 -8.74
N SER A 271 -7.35 16.80 -8.03
CA SER A 271 -6.69 15.50 -7.85
C SER A 271 -5.79 15.55 -6.63
N GLY A 272 -5.50 14.37 -6.07
CA GLY A 272 -4.58 14.26 -4.93
C GLY A 272 -4.06 12.85 -4.75
N THR A 273 -2.98 12.73 -4.00
CA THR A 273 -2.32 11.48 -3.62
C THR A 273 -1.90 11.53 -2.16
N LEU A 274 -1.82 10.36 -1.52
CA LEU A 274 -1.22 10.16 -0.21
C LEU A 274 0.00 9.28 -0.36
N THR A 275 1.16 9.80 0.03
CA THR A 275 2.46 9.12 -0.03
C THR A 275 2.99 8.90 1.37
N VAL A 276 3.34 7.66 1.68
CA VAL A 276 3.98 7.27 2.95
C VAL A 276 5.45 6.98 2.70
N ILE A 277 6.32 7.57 3.51
CA ILE A 277 7.77 7.32 3.49
C ILE A 277 8.12 6.48 4.71
N TYR A 278 8.82 5.36 4.48
CA TYR A 278 9.31 4.49 5.54
C TYR A 278 10.74 4.04 5.23
N GLY A 279 11.69 4.54 6.00
CA GLY A 279 13.12 4.30 5.76
C GLY A 279 13.55 4.83 4.39
N ASP A 280 14.05 3.95 3.54
CA ASP A 280 14.54 4.24 2.20
C ASP A 280 13.54 3.89 1.08
N THR A 281 12.26 3.75 1.41
CA THR A 281 11.18 3.49 0.45
C THR A 281 10.02 4.47 0.61
N ALA A 282 9.31 4.73 -0.48
CA ALA A 282 8.06 5.49 -0.45
C ALA A 282 6.94 4.70 -1.14
N GLU A 283 5.73 4.79 -0.58
CA GLU A 283 4.53 4.13 -1.09
C GLU A 283 3.46 5.17 -1.42
N LEU A 284 3.08 5.29 -2.68
CA LEU A 284 1.92 6.08 -3.10
C LEU A 284 0.67 5.23 -2.90
N LEU A 285 0.12 5.27 -1.67
CA LEU A 285 -0.89 4.31 -1.21
C LEU A 285 -2.29 4.61 -1.72
N TYR A 286 -2.64 5.88 -1.83
CA TYR A 286 -3.99 6.31 -2.21
C TYR A 286 -3.94 7.47 -3.17
N ALA A 287 -4.90 7.51 -4.08
CA ALA A 287 -5.10 8.61 -5.00
C ALA A 287 -6.59 8.84 -5.25
N GLY A 288 -6.93 10.10 -5.50
CA GLY A 288 -8.27 10.50 -5.87
C GLY A 288 -8.23 11.60 -6.92
N PHE A 289 -9.23 11.65 -7.80
CA PHE A 289 -9.38 12.77 -8.72
C PHE A 289 -10.85 12.96 -9.13
N ASP A 290 -11.19 14.18 -9.49
CA ASP A 290 -12.48 14.54 -10.06
C ASP A 290 -12.40 14.44 -11.59
N ASP A 291 -13.14 13.51 -12.18
CA ASP A 291 -13.16 13.24 -13.62
C ASP A 291 -13.82 14.36 -14.44
N LYS A 292 -14.58 15.25 -13.80
CA LYS A 292 -15.08 16.47 -14.44
C LYS A 292 -13.93 17.35 -14.96
N PHE A 293 -12.75 17.26 -14.32
CA PHE A 293 -11.56 18.02 -14.65
C PHE A 293 -10.47 17.17 -15.33
N LYS A 294 -10.81 16.04 -15.95
CA LYS A 294 -9.84 15.18 -16.65
C LYS A 294 -9.05 15.92 -17.75
N SER A 295 -9.66 16.95 -18.38
CA SER A 295 -9.00 17.78 -19.40
C SER A 295 -7.82 18.61 -18.87
N TYR A 296 -7.67 18.71 -17.55
CA TYR A 296 -6.54 19.38 -16.90
C TYR A 296 -5.32 18.46 -16.67
N ASN A 297 -5.36 17.19 -17.05
CA ASN A 297 -4.31 16.19 -16.80
C ASN A 297 -3.92 16.09 -15.31
N SER A 298 -4.83 16.44 -14.41
CA SER A 298 -4.56 16.67 -12.99
C SER A 298 -4.04 15.42 -12.27
N ALA A 299 -4.52 14.21 -12.62
CA ALA A 299 -4.06 12.97 -12.02
C ALA A 299 -2.56 12.73 -12.32
N SER A 300 -2.13 12.85 -13.59
CA SER A 300 -0.72 12.77 -13.98
C SER A 300 0.14 13.83 -13.29
N TYR A 301 -0.41 15.03 -13.15
CA TYR A 301 0.25 16.16 -12.51
C TYR A 301 0.49 15.91 -11.01
N SER A 302 -0.54 15.49 -10.26
CA SER A 302 -0.41 15.16 -8.85
C SER A 302 0.58 14.01 -8.61
N TRP A 303 0.51 12.94 -9.42
CA TRP A 303 1.38 11.79 -9.28
C TRP A 303 2.85 12.16 -9.54
N SER A 304 3.16 12.87 -10.63
CA SER A 304 4.53 13.29 -10.91
C SER A 304 5.08 14.22 -9.83
N ASN A 305 4.24 15.12 -9.30
CA ASN A 305 4.63 16.00 -8.20
C ASN A 305 4.89 15.20 -6.92
N SER A 306 4.09 14.18 -6.60
CA SER A 306 4.31 13.33 -5.43
C SER A 306 5.58 12.49 -5.54
N ILE A 307 5.87 11.94 -6.72
CA ILE A 307 7.11 11.18 -6.95
C ILE A 307 8.32 12.11 -6.75
N MET A 308 8.32 13.28 -7.38
CA MET A 308 9.41 14.26 -7.22
C MET A 308 9.57 14.69 -5.76
N LYS A 309 8.45 14.98 -5.08
CA LYS A 309 8.48 15.41 -3.67
C LYS A 309 9.00 14.33 -2.74
N ALA A 310 8.70 13.06 -2.99
CA ALA A 310 9.25 11.94 -2.23
C ALA A 310 10.79 11.88 -2.32
N PHE A 311 11.35 11.98 -3.52
CA PHE A 311 12.82 12.02 -3.72
C PHE A 311 13.46 13.33 -3.21
N GLU A 312 12.74 14.46 -3.21
CA GLU A 312 13.20 15.71 -2.60
C GLU A 312 13.31 15.59 -1.07
N ILE A 313 12.30 14.97 -0.42
CA ILE A 313 12.28 14.76 1.02
C ILE A 313 13.35 13.76 1.45
N ASN A 314 13.51 12.68 0.71
CA ASN A 314 14.55 11.67 0.98
C ASN A 314 15.29 11.32 -0.33
N PRO A 315 16.44 11.96 -0.59
CA PRO A 315 17.26 11.68 -1.78
C PRO A 315 17.83 10.25 -1.83
N ASN A 316 17.84 9.54 -0.69
CA ASN A 316 18.35 8.18 -0.59
C ASN A 316 17.26 7.11 -0.79
N LEU A 317 16.09 7.47 -1.28
CA LEU A 317 15.04 6.49 -1.57
C LEU A 317 15.54 5.47 -2.61
N LYS A 318 15.45 4.20 -2.27
CA LYS A 318 15.68 3.08 -3.19
C LYS A 318 14.63 3.07 -4.31
N TYR A 319 13.38 3.39 -3.95
CA TYR A 319 12.27 3.47 -4.91
C TYR A 319 11.03 4.17 -4.35
N VAL A 320 10.17 4.60 -5.25
CA VAL A 320 8.78 4.98 -4.98
C VAL A 320 7.86 3.92 -5.59
N ASN A 321 7.09 3.21 -4.78
CA ASN A 321 6.10 2.24 -5.23
C ASN A 321 4.79 2.96 -5.57
N LEU A 322 4.38 2.85 -6.82
CA LEU A 322 3.11 3.40 -7.31
C LEU A 322 1.91 2.46 -7.06
N GLY A 323 2.16 1.31 -6.41
CA GLY A 323 1.15 0.30 -6.11
C GLY A 323 0.86 -0.67 -7.26
N GLY A 324 -0.09 -1.56 -7.01
CA GLY A 324 -0.42 -2.68 -7.89
C GLY A 324 -0.90 -2.31 -9.29
N VAL A 325 -0.61 -3.19 -10.25
CA VAL A 325 -1.13 -3.13 -11.63
C VAL A 325 -1.61 -4.51 -12.07
N GLU A 326 -2.44 -4.57 -13.11
CA GLU A 326 -2.69 -5.79 -13.89
C GLU A 326 -1.73 -5.85 -15.08
N ASN A 327 -1.72 -6.99 -15.78
CA ASN A 327 -0.91 -7.17 -16.99
C ASN A 327 -1.32 -6.23 -18.13
N ASP A 328 -2.56 -5.74 -18.10
CA ASP A 328 -3.16 -4.86 -19.09
C ASP A 328 -4.09 -3.83 -18.44
N GLY A 329 -4.72 -3.01 -19.26
CA GLY A 329 -5.78 -2.10 -18.84
C GLY A 329 -5.34 -0.67 -18.52
N HIS A 330 -6.34 0.12 -18.15
CA HIS A 330 -6.18 1.56 -17.98
C HIS A 330 -5.20 1.95 -16.88
N LEU A 331 -5.16 1.21 -15.77
CA LEU A 331 -4.30 1.52 -14.64
C LEU A 331 -2.82 1.32 -14.99
N LEU A 332 -2.48 0.22 -15.68
CA LEU A 332 -1.12 -0.01 -16.17
C LEU A 332 -0.71 1.08 -17.17
N ASN A 333 -1.58 1.39 -18.15
CA ASN A 333 -1.31 2.41 -19.16
C ASN A 333 -1.13 3.80 -18.54
N PHE A 334 -1.87 4.11 -17.48
CA PHE A 334 -1.66 5.34 -16.72
C PHE A 334 -0.29 5.36 -16.02
N LYS A 335 0.07 4.27 -15.31
CA LYS A 335 1.34 4.19 -14.58
C LYS A 335 2.56 4.13 -15.50
N LYS A 336 2.45 3.51 -16.68
CA LYS A 336 3.50 3.50 -17.72
C LYS A 336 3.98 4.90 -18.13
N LYS A 337 3.16 5.94 -17.97
CA LYS A 337 3.56 7.33 -18.22
C LYS A 337 4.75 7.77 -17.39
N PHE A 338 4.92 7.19 -16.18
CA PHE A 338 6.01 7.50 -15.26
C PHE A 338 7.24 6.61 -15.47
N HIS A 339 7.23 5.72 -16.46
CA HIS A 339 8.30 4.78 -16.80
C HIS A 339 8.71 3.87 -15.62
N PRO A 340 7.76 3.20 -14.93
CA PRO A 340 8.10 2.32 -13.83
C PRO A 340 8.73 1.02 -14.30
N GLU A 341 9.54 0.41 -13.45
CA GLU A 341 9.80 -1.02 -13.51
C GLU A 341 8.59 -1.77 -12.93
N ILE A 342 8.23 -2.89 -13.55
CA ILE A 342 7.19 -3.77 -13.00
C ILE A 342 7.89 -4.87 -12.22
N ARG A 343 7.62 -4.91 -10.92
CA ARG A 343 8.17 -5.87 -9.98
C ARG A 343 7.12 -6.92 -9.66
N THR A 344 7.48 -8.20 -9.74
CA THR A 344 6.56 -9.30 -9.45
C THR A 344 6.80 -9.82 -8.05
N SER A 345 5.79 -9.75 -7.17
CA SER A 345 5.84 -10.41 -5.86
C SER A 345 5.76 -11.94 -6.06
N CYS A 346 6.41 -12.71 -5.20
CA CYS A 346 6.19 -14.15 -5.16
C CYS A 346 4.72 -14.47 -4.81
N ASN A 347 4.35 -15.75 -4.90
CA ASN A 347 3.00 -16.18 -4.56
C ASN A 347 2.74 -16.07 -3.05
N GLU A 348 1.46 -16.06 -2.67
CA GLU A 348 1.04 -16.16 -1.28
C GLU A 348 1.08 -17.61 -0.81
N PHE A 349 1.34 -17.80 0.47
CA PHE A 349 1.35 -19.14 1.07
C PHE A 349 0.45 -19.16 2.31
N ASP A 350 -0.35 -20.24 2.39
CA ASP A 350 -1.17 -20.54 3.55
C ASP A 350 -0.57 -21.75 4.30
N LEU A 351 -0.34 -21.63 5.60
CA LEU A 351 0.03 -22.75 6.48
C LEU A 351 -1.21 -23.23 7.21
N PRO A 352 -1.80 -24.37 6.84
CA PRO A 352 -2.94 -24.93 7.54
C PRO A 352 -2.58 -25.31 8.99
N ILE A 353 -3.39 -24.87 9.95
CA ILE A 353 -3.22 -25.19 11.38
C ILE A 353 -4.30 -26.17 11.84
N SER A 354 -5.47 -26.12 11.22
CA SER A 354 -6.63 -26.93 11.58
C SER A 354 -7.35 -27.39 10.31
N PRO A 355 -8.06 -28.55 10.33
CA PRO A 355 -8.89 -28.99 9.20
C PRO A 355 -9.95 -27.97 8.76
N LEU A 356 -10.34 -27.06 9.64
CA LEU A 356 -11.27 -25.96 9.33
C LEU A 356 -10.74 -25.04 8.25
N TYR A 357 -9.42 -25.03 7.97
CA TYR A 357 -8.83 -24.30 6.86
C TYR A 357 -9.45 -24.71 5.52
N TYR A 358 -9.55 -26.02 5.27
CA TYR A 358 -10.09 -26.53 3.99
C TYR A 358 -11.57 -26.21 3.82
N LEU A 359 -12.35 -26.30 4.91
CA LEU A 359 -13.75 -25.87 4.91
C LEU A 359 -13.88 -24.38 4.64
N PHE A 360 -13.03 -23.55 5.25
CA PHE A 360 -13.00 -22.09 5.04
C PHE A 360 -12.63 -21.75 3.59
N LYS A 361 -11.62 -22.41 3.01
CA LYS A 361 -11.24 -22.21 1.58
C LYS A 361 -12.38 -22.61 0.65
N PHE A 362 -13.05 -23.73 0.93
CA PHE A 362 -14.21 -24.16 0.17
C PHE A 362 -15.33 -23.12 0.23
N ALA A 363 -15.67 -22.63 1.41
CA ALA A 363 -16.68 -21.61 1.61
C ALA A 363 -16.35 -20.30 0.87
N LEU A 364 -15.07 -19.85 0.89
CA LEU A 364 -14.63 -18.67 0.13
C LEU A 364 -14.79 -18.88 -1.38
N LYS A 365 -14.38 -20.01 -1.91
CA LYS A 365 -14.51 -20.33 -3.34
C LYS A 365 -15.96 -20.34 -3.81
N HIS A 366 -16.88 -20.78 -2.94
CA HIS A 366 -18.31 -20.91 -3.24
C HIS A 366 -19.16 -19.80 -2.62
N LYS A 367 -18.56 -18.71 -2.16
CA LYS A 367 -19.24 -17.60 -1.46
C LYS A 367 -20.51 -17.12 -2.20
N ASN A 368 -20.42 -16.91 -3.50
CA ASN A 368 -21.56 -16.45 -4.31
C ASN A 368 -22.67 -17.51 -4.43
N PHE A 369 -22.30 -18.78 -4.41
CA PHE A 369 -23.23 -19.90 -4.40
C PHE A 369 -23.92 -20.02 -3.04
N ILE A 370 -23.17 -19.98 -1.96
CA ILE A 370 -23.67 -20.05 -0.57
C ILE A 370 -24.61 -18.86 -0.26
N LEU A 371 -24.28 -17.65 -0.70
CA LEU A 371 -25.12 -16.46 -0.52
C LEU A 371 -26.45 -16.55 -1.25
N LYS A 372 -26.55 -17.28 -2.37
CA LYS A 372 -27.81 -17.55 -3.07
C LYS A 372 -28.73 -18.47 -2.27
N PHE A 373 -28.17 -19.37 -1.46
CA PHE A 373 -28.98 -20.29 -0.61
C PHE A 373 -29.43 -19.65 0.70
N ILE A 374 -28.66 -18.70 1.24
CA ILE A 374 -29.00 -18.01 2.50
C ILE A 374 -30.04 -16.88 2.26
N LYS A 375 -30.14 -16.37 1.03
CA LYS A 375 -31.11 -15.32 0.65
C LYS A 375 -32.46 -15.87 0.17
N LYS A 376 -32.65 -17.20 0.18
CA LYS A 376 -33.96 -17.87 0.05
C LYS A 376 -34.47 -18.29 1.45
#